data_524aa3c3523a67ab8c40d5210172dc57
#
_entry.id   524aa3c3523a67ab8c40d5210172dc57
#
_cell.length_a   1.000
_cell.length_b   1.000
_cell.length_c   1.000
_cell.angle_alpha   90.00
_cell.angle_beta   90.00
_cell.angle_gamma   90.00
#
_symmetry.space_group_name_H-M   'P 1'
#
loop_
_entity.id
_entity.type
_entity.pdbx_description
1 polymer ?
#
loop_
_entity_poly.entity_id
_entity_poly.type
_entity_poly.pdbx_seq_one_letter_code
_entity_poly.pdbx_strand_id
1 'polypeptide(L)'
;NKIPINVYISNPSNKNKSGFIEIYQKWFNEFKNKEIKLLEIGIDKGDSLRIWRDFFPNAKICGLDIVKKDFSINGVELFTGDQSDCNFLKTVVEKYKSFDIIIDDGSHLSKHIIASFSYLYPHLNNNGLYVVEDLQTSYIPRYGGSRIRLNKNSTSMNFFKKLADCVNYEHYDKPFFKENKFD
;
A
#
# COMPACT_ATOMS: atom_id res chain seq x y z
N ASN A 1 -4.03 3.84 21.66
CA ASN A 1 -2.91 3.76 20.70
C ASN A 1 -3.29 4.53 19.46
N LYS A 2 -2.69 5.71 19.26
CA LYS A 2 -2.89 6.50 18.04
C LYS A 2 -2.15 5.80 16.91
N ILE A 3 -2.88 5.42 15.86
CA ILE A 3 -2.29 4.88 14.63
C ILE A 3 -1.92 6.10 13.77
N PRO A 4 -0.64 6.38 13.49
CA PRO A 4 -0.28 7.45 12.58
C PRO A 4 -0.62 7.03 11.15
N ILE A 5 -1.66 7.63 10.56
CA ILE A 5 -1.96 7.49 9.14
C ILE A 5 -1.22 8.62 8.42
N ASN A 6 -0.15 8.28 7.71
CA ASN A 6 0.57 9.20 6.85
C ASN A 6 0.18 8.93 5.40
N VAL A 7 -0.56 9.84 4.78
CA VAL A 7 -0.93 9.75 3.36
C VAL A 7 0.06 10.59 2.55
N TYR A 8 0.81 9.93 1.67
CA TYR A 8 1.71 10.59 0.73
C TYR A 8 1.16 10.49 -0.69
N ILE A 9 1.16 11.63 -1.37
CA ILE A 9 0.79 11.71 -2.79
C ILE A 9 2.06 12.01 -3.56
N SER A 10 2.57 11.02 -4.31
CA SER A 10 3.68 11.22 -5.24
C SER A 10 3.16 11.62 -6.62
N ASN A 11 3.89 12.48 -7.32
CA ASN A 11 3.58 12.82 -8.70
C ASN A 11 4.36 11.88 -9.64
N PRO A 12 3.70 11.04 -10.44
CA PRO A 12 4.33 9.94 -11.21
C PRO A 12 5.23 10.41 -12.34
N SER A 13 5.19 11.69 -12.72
CA SER A 13 5.98 12.20 -13.86
C SER A 13 7.50 12.18 -13.67
N ASN A 14 8.02 11.73 -12.51
CA ASN A 14 9.43 11.81 -12.15
C ASN A 14 10.01 10.57 -11.45
N LYS A 15 9.49 9.35 -11.70
CA LYS A 15 10.02 8.11 -11.09
C LYS A 15 11.54 7.91 -11.24
N ASN A 16 12.17 8.55 -12.23
CA ASN A 16 13.62 8.47 -12.46
C ASN A 16 14.42 9.69 -11.94
N LYS A 17 13.83 10.59 -11.17
CA LYS A 17 14.53 11.75 -10.64
C LYS A 17 14.64 11.66 -9.12
N SER A 18 15.80 12.05 -8.61
CA SER A 18 16.29 11.98 -7.23
C SER A 18 15.29 12.21 -6.08
N GLY A 19 14.19 12.93 -6.30
CA GLY A 19 13.22 13.24 -5.27
C GLY A 19 12.38 12.06 -4.74
N PHE A 20 12.14 11.02 -5.52
CA PHE A 20 11.36 9.86 -5.09
C PHE A 20 12.14 9.01 -4.07
N ILE A 21 13.41 8.75 -4.36
CA ILE A 21 14.31 8.00 -3.46
C ILE A 21 14.50 8.74 -2.15
N GLU A 22 14.64 10.07 -2.17
CA GLU A 22 14.80 10.90 -0.98
C GLU A 22 13.58 10.84 -0.03
N ILE A 23 12.37 10.82 -0.60
CA ILE A 23 11.13 10.68 0.19
C ILE A 23 11.10 9.33 0.89
N TYR A 24 11.35 8.25 0.17
CA TYR A 24 11.42 6.91 0.75
C TYR A 24 12.53 6.79 1.79
N GLN A 25 13.73 7.30 1.51
CA GLN A 25 14.83 7.29 2.47
C GLN A 25 14.43 7.96 3.79
N LYS A 26 13.74 9.11 3.73
CA LYS A 26 13.28 9.81 4.93
C LYS A 26 12.40 8.93 5.83
N TRP A 27 11.47 8.14 5.23
CA TRP A 27 10.50 7.34 5.97
C TRP A 27 11.00 5.95 6.30
N PHE A 28 11.87 5.39 5.46
CA PHE A 28 12.36 4.03 5.58
C PHE A 28 13.67 3.93 6.37
N ASN A 29 14.34 5.06 6.62
CA ASN A 29 15.65 5.04 7.28
C ASN A 29 15.63 4.43 8.68
N GLU A 30 14.52 4.59 9.40
CA GLU A 30 14.36 3.97 10.72
C GLU A 30 14.31 2.42 10.67
N PHE A 31 13.99 1.83 9.52
CA PHE A 31 13.90 0.40 9.30
C PHE A 31 15.17 -0.20 8.69
N LYS A 32 16.09 0.63 8.19
CA LYS A 32 17.21 0.22 7.31
C LYS A 32 18.03 -0.97 7.82
N ASN A 33 18.35 -1.00 9.09
CA ASN A 33 19.22 -2.03 9.69
C ASN A 33 18.44 -3.05 10.54
N LYS A 34 17.12 -2.95 10.58
CA LYS A 34 16.26 -3.84 11.36
C LYS A 34 15.91 -5.11 10.57
N GLU A 35 15.62 -6.18 11.29
CA GLU A 35 14.99 -7.38 10.72
C GLU A 35 13.50 -7.10 10.49
N ILE A 36 13.16 -6.61 9.32
CA ILE A 36 11.79 -6.27 8.94
C ILE A 36 11.22 -7.22 7.90
N LYS A 37 9.91 -7.16 7.72
CA LYS A 37 9.18 -7.81 6.63
C LYS A 37 8.57 -6.75 5.73
N LEU A 38 8.93 -6.78 4.45
CA LEU A 38 8.44 -5.86 3.44
C LEU A 38 7.64 -6.63 2.37
N LEU A 39 6.46 -6.12 2.07
CA LEU A 39 5.62 -6.57 0.96
C LEU A 39 5.49 -5.44 -0.06
N GLU A 40 5.75 -5.73 -1.34
CA GLU A 40 5.44 -4.85 -2.46
C GLU A 40 4.40 -5.50 -3.39
N ILE A 41 3.34 -4.76 -3.69
CA ILE A 41 2.28 -5.11 -4.63
C ILE A 41 2.53 -4.37 -5.93
N GLY A 42 2.61 -5.13 -7.06
CA GLY A 42 2.97 -4.57 -8.36
C GLY A 42 4.49 -4.40 -8.49
N ILE A 43 5.14 -5.38 -9.08
CA ILE A 43 6.60 -5.45 -9.10
C ILE A 43 7.21 -5.30 -10.51
N ASP A 44 6.39 -5.19 -11.53
CA ASP A 44 6.80 -5.01 -12.94
C ASP A 44 8.07 -5.81 -13.29
N LYS A 45 9.21 -5.15 -13.52
CA LYS A 45 10.51 -5.75 -13.82
C LYS A 45 11.35 -6.07 -12.58
N GLY A 46 10.86 -5.76 -11.40
CA GLY A 46 11.51 -6.00 -10.11
C GLY A 46 12.62 -5.01 -9.78
N ASP A 47 12.66 -3.85 -10.42
CA ASP A 47 13.72 -2.85 -10.17
C ASP A 47 13.58 -2.27 -8.76
N SER A 48 12.38 -1.99 -8.30
CA SER A 48 12.10 -1.55 -6.93
C SER A 48 12.51 -2.59 -5.90
N LEU A 49 12.18 -3.87 -6.12
CA LEU A 49 12.57 -4.96 -5.21
C LEU A 49 14.10 -5.09 -5.07
N ARG A 50 14.86 -4.83 -6.15
CA ARG A 50 16.34 -4.78 -6.08
C ARG A 50 16.81 -3.64 -5.21
N ILE A 51 16.19 -2.44 -5.37
CA ILE A 51 16.47 -1.27 -4.52
C ILE A 51 16.16 -1.58 -3.06
N TRP A 52 15.01 -2.19 -2.78
CA TRP A 52 14.64 -2.56 -1.40
C TRP A 52 15.59 -3.60 -0.82
N ARG A 53 16.05 -4.58 -1.62
CA ARG A 53 17.01 -5.59 -1.15
C ARG A 53 18.34 -4.96 -0.76
N ASP A 54 18.82 -3.99 -1.54
CA ASP A 54 20.07 -3.28 -1.25
C ASP A 54 19.90 -2.33 -0.07
N PHE A 55 18.76 -1.66 0.06
CA PHE A 55 18.50 -0.70 1.13
C PHE A 55 18.25 -1.36 2.49
N PHE A 56 17.61 -2.53 2.52
CA PHE A 56 17.25 -3.29 3.72
C PHE A 56 17.98 -4.63 3.77
N PRO A 57 19.27 -4.68 4.12
CA PRO A 57 20.06 -5.90 4.03
C PRO A 57 19.55 -7.04 4.93
N ASN A 58 18.85 -6.72 6.02
CA ASN A 58 18.33 -7.70 6.98
C ASN A 58 16.83 -8.02 6.78
N ALA A 59 16.17 -7.42 5.79
CA ALA A 59 14.74 -7.61 5.59
C ALA A 59 14.39 -8.96 4.96
N LYS A 60 13.22 -9.49 5.33
CA LYS A 60 12.51 -10.50 4.55
C LYS A 60 11.59 -9.78 3.57
N ILE A 61 11.91 -9.84 2.29
CA ILE A 61 11.21 -9.11 1.24
C ILE A 61 10.38 -10.09 0.41
N CYS A 62 9.14 -9.72 0.16
CA CYS A 62 8.33 -10.39 -0.85
C CYS A 62 7.64 -9.38 -1.76
N GLY A 63 7.44 -9.79 -3.01
CA GLY A 63 6.68 -9.06 -4.00
C GLY A 63 5.54 -9.89 -4.56
N LEU A 64 4.42 -9.25 -4.89
CA LEU A 64 3.33 -9.91 -5.58
C LEU A 64 2.96 -9.16 -6.87
N ASP A 65 2.58 -9.91 -7.87
CA ASP A 65 2.08 -9.37 -9.14
C ASP A 65 1.02 -10.30 -9.73
N ILE A 66 0.10 -9.73 -10.49
CA ILE A 66 -0.90 -10.54 -11.19
C ILE A 66 -0.28 -11.39 -12.30
N VAL A 67 0.84 -10.94 -12.86
CA VAL A 67 1.60 -11.63 -13.91
C VAL A 67 2.77 -12.38 -13.30
N LYS A 68 2.86 -13.67 -13.60
CA LYS A 68 4.01 -14.49 -13.19
C LYS A 68 5.31 -13.91 -13.76
N LYS A 69 6.29 -13.75 -12.91
CA LYS A 69 7.61 -13.23 -13.29
C LYS A 69 8.54 -14.37 -13.68
N ASP A 70 9.40 -14.10 -14.67
CA ASP A 70 10.42 -15.00 -15.19
C ASP A 70 11.82 -14.71 -14.64
N PHE A 71 11.92 -13.83 -13.65
CA PHE A 71 13.15 -13.48 -12.97
C PHE A 71 13.11 -13.90 -11.49
N SER A 72 14.28 -13.95 -10.88
CA SER A 72 14.44 -14.11 -9.43
C SER A 72 15.39 -13.04 -8.88
N ILE A 73 15.21 -12.70 -7.62
CA ILE A 73 16.09 -11.78 -6.87
C ILE A 73 16.52 -12.49 -5.60
N ASN A 74 17.82 -12.53 -5.34
CA ASN A 74 18.34 -13.23 -4.16
C ASN A 74 17.77 -12.62 -2.87
N GLY A 75 17.20 -13.48 -2.00
CA GLY A 75 16.59 -13.06 -0.74
C GLY A 75 15.23 -12.37 -0.88
N VAL A 76 14.59 -12.46 -2.06
CA VAL A 76 13.23 -11.94 -2.31
C VAL A 76 12.33 -13.07 -2.77
N GLU A 77 11.15 -13.18 -2.18
CA GLU A 77 10.13 -14.13 -2.58
C GLU A 77 9.09 -13.49 -3.48
N LEU A 78 8.71 -14.17 -4.56
CA LEU A 78 7.71 -13.68 -5.52
C LEU A 78 6.43 -14.50 -5.47
N PHE A 79 5.31 -13.82 -5.38
CA PHE A 79 3.96 -14.40 -5.43
C PHE A 79 3.26 -13.96 -6.72
N THR A 80 2.43 -14.86 -7.27
CA THR A 80 1.62 -14.55 -8.44
C THR A 80 0.15 -14.66 -8.09
N GLY A 81 -0.59 -13.55 -8.20
CA GLY A 81 -2.02 -13.50 -7.92
C GLY A 81 -2.59 -12.08 -7.93
N ASP A 82 -3.90 -11.98 -7.80
CA ASP A 82 -4.63 -10.71 -7.82
C ASP A 82 -4.62 -10.06 -6.43
N GLN A 83 -4.18 -8.78 -6.35
CA GLN A 83 -4.18 -8.00 -5.11
C GLN A 83 -5.58 -7.79 -4.51
N SER A 84 -6.64 -7.94 -5.29
CA SER A 84 -8.02 -7.83 -4.82
C SER A 84 -8.64 -9.15 -4.36
N ASP A 85 -7.95 -10.26 -4.54
CA ASP A 85 -8.38 -11.58 -4.06
C ASP A 85 -7.92 -11.83 -2.62
N CYS A 86 -8.84 -11.73 -1.68
CA CYS A 86 -8.57 -11.97 -0.26
C CYS A 86 -8.08 -13.40 0.03
N ASN A 87 -8.50 -14.41 -0.75
CA ASN A 87 -8.01 -15.77 -0.57
C ASN A 87 -6.56 -15.91 -0.97
N PHE A 88 -6.17 -15.23 -2.05
CA PHE A 88 -4.76 -15.16 -2.43
C PHE A 88 -3.93 -14.38 -1.39
N LEU A 89 -4.38 -13.19 -0.98
CA LEU A 89 -3.68 -12.41 0.05
C LEU A 89 -3.55 -13.18 1.37
N LYS A 90 -4.54 -14.02 1.71
CA LYS A 90 -4.49 -14.91 2.87
C LYS A 90 -3.27 -15.83 2.81
N THR A 91 -2.94 -16.39 1.65
CA THR A 91 -1.77 -17.29 1.52
C THR A 91 -0.46 -16.56 1.81
N VAL A 92 -0.34 -15.28 1.38
CA VAL A 92 0.82 -14.42 1.66
C VAL A 92 0.90 -14.12 3.17
N VAL A 93 -0.23 -13.72 3.77
CA VAL A 93 -0.31 -13.42 5.21
C VAL A 93 -0.06 -14.66 6.06
N GLU A 94 -0.58 -15.82 5.70
CA GLU A 94 -0.33 -17.07 6.45
C GLU A 94 1.15 -17.42 6.52
N LYS A 95 1.93 -17.07 5.50
CA LYS A 95 3.37 -17.31 5.45
C LYS A 95 4.16 -16.26 6.25
N TYR A 96 3.83 -14.99 6.10
CA TYR A 96 4.60 -13.89 6.70
C TYR A 96 4.07 -13.47 8.08
N LYS A 97 2.79 -13.70 8.37
CA LYS A 97 2.02 -13.34 9.57
C LYS A 97 1.74 -11.85 9.69
N SER A 98 2.75 -11.01 9.54
CA SER A 98 2.64 -9.54 9.61
C SER A 98 3.76 -8.89 8.81
N PHE A 99 3.64 -7.59 8.58
CA PHE A 99 4.59 -6.78 7.82
C PHE A 99 4.93 -5.50 8.57
N ASP A 100 6.15 -5.00 8.37
CA ASP A 100 6.59 -3.70 8.88
C ASP A 100 6.42 -2.62 7.81
N ILE A 101 6.54 -3.01 6.53
CA ILE A 101 6.33 -2.12 5.38
C ILE A 101 5.48 -2.85 4.35
N ILE A 102 4.42 -2.18 3.89
CA ILE A 102 3.62 -2.61 2.75
C ILE A 102 3.59 -1.46 1.74
N ILE A 103 3.92 -1.75 0.48
CA ILE A 103 3.89 -0.81 -0.64
C ILE A 103 2.87 -1.33 -1.65
N ASP A 104 1.83 -0.55 -1.95
CA ASP A 104 0.85 -0.84 -3.00
C ASP A 104 1.10 0.07 -4.21
N ASP A 105 1.83 -0.47 -5.19
CA ASP A 105 2.10 0.10 -6.52
C ASP A 105 1.52 -0.81 -7.63
N GLY A 106 0.37 -1.44 -7.33
CA GLY A 106 -0.22 -2.47 -8.18
C GLY A 106 -1.06 -1.95 -9.34
N SER A 107 -2.33 -2.34 -9.37
CA SER A 107 -3.23 -2.03 -10.50
C SER A 107 -3.69 -0.57 -10.55
N HIS A 108 -3.55 0.18 -9.51
CA HIS A 108 -4.07 1.55 -9.30
C HIS A 108 -5.59 1.68 -9.44
N LEU A 109 -6.33 0.58 -9.58
CA LEU A 109 -7.79 0.59 -9.56
C LEU A 109 -8.28 0.84 -8.13
N SER A 110 -9.09 1.86 -7.93
CA SER A 110 -9.59 2.24 -6.60
C SER A 110 -10.16 1.06 -5.80
N LYS A 111 -10.94 0.20 -6.45
CA LYS A 111 -11.53 -1.00 -5.81
C LYS A 111 -10.48 -2.02 -5.36
N HIS A 112 -9.37 -2.17 -6.11
CA HIS A 112 -8.28 -3.10 -5.76
C HIS A 112 -7.45 -2.55 -4.62
N ILE A 113 -7.12 -1.24 -4.65
CA ILE A 113 -6.40 -0.55 -3.56
C ILE A 113 -7.20 -0.66 -2.25
N ILE A 114 -8.53 -0.44 -2.31
CA ILE A 114 -9.38 -0.55 -1.11
C ILE A 114 -9.41 -1.99 -0.60
N ALA A 115 -9.51 -2.99 -1.48
CA ALA A 115 -9.54 -4.39 -1.10
C ALA A 115 -8.20 -4.83 -0.47
N SER A 116 -7.06 -4.56 -1.14
CA SER A 116 -5.73 -4.89 -0.62
C SER A 116 -5.47 -4.18 0.71
N PHE A 117 -5.76 -2.89 0.82
CA PHE A 117 -5.61 -2.15 2.06
C PHE A 117 -6.47 -2.73 3.19
N SER A 118 -7.77 -2.95 2.94
CA SER A 118 -8.69 -3.45 3.97
C SER A 118 -8.28 -4.82 4.50
N TYR A 119 -7.71 -5.67 3.64
CA TYR A 119 -7.25 -6.98 4.03
C TYR A 119 -5.88 -6.96 4.71
N LEU A 120 -4.91 -6.21 4.18
CA LEU A 120 -3.52 -6.25 4.64
C LEU A 120 -3.23 -5.32 5.82
N TYR A 121 -3.97 -4.22 5.97
CA TYR A 121 -3.73 -3.25 7.04
C TYR A 121 -3.82 -3.85 8.45
N PRO A 122 -4.75 -4.76 8.78
CA PRO A 122 -4.77 -5.45 10.07
C PRO A 122 -3.52 -6.32 10.34
N HIS A 123 -2.75 -6.62 9.31
CA HIS A 123 -1.50 -7.39 9.39
C HIS A 123 -0.24 -6.51 9.36
N LEU A 124 -0.41 -5.19 9.44
CA LEU A 124 0.70 -4.26 9.61
C LEU A 124 1.12 -4.23 11.07
N ASN A 125 2.42 -4.34 11.34
CA ASN A 125 2.96 -4.24 12.68
C ASN A 125 2.77 -2.82 13.26
N ASN A 126 2.77 -2.70 14.59
CA ASN A 126 2.75 -1.40 15.25
C ASN A 126 3.94 -0.55 14.79
N ASN A 127 3.68 0.70 14.44
CA ASN A 127 4.63 1.64 13.82
C ASN A 127 5.12 1.23 12.42
N GLY A 128 4.46 0.27 11.78
CA GLY A 128 4.69 -0.07 10.39
C GLY A 128 4.16 1.00 9.43
N LEU A 129 4.57 0.90 8.18
CA LEU A 129 4.18 1.83 7.12
C LEU A 129 3.39 1.11 6.03
N TYR A 130 2.21 1.63 5.70
CA TYR A 130 1.47 1.25 4.50
C TYR A 130 1.54 2.41 3.51
N VAL A 131 2.20 2.19 2.39
CA VAL A 131 2.38 3.19 1.32
C VAL A 131 1.47 2.80 0.15
N VAL A 132 0.75 3.76 -0.39
CA VAL A 132 -0.04 3.59 -1.61
C VAL A 132 0.45 4.58 -2.64
N GLU A 133 0.94 4.06 -3.76
CA GLU A 133 1.41 4.87 -4.87
C GLU A 133 0.26 5.26 -5.82
N ASP A 134 0.50 6.28 -6.61
CA ASP A 134 -0.35 6.73 -7.71
C ASP A 134 -1.83 7.00 -7.35
N LEU A 135 -2.10 7.49 -6.13
CA LEU A 135 -3.45 7.84 -5.67
C LEU A 135 -4.17 8.89 -6.55
N GLN A 136 -3.44 9.66 -7.39
CA GLN A 136 -4.03 10.55 -8.39
C GLN A 136 -4.86 9.80 -9.44
N THR A 137 -4.70 8.48 -9.59
CA THR A 137 -5.55 7.63 -10.42
C THR A 137 -7.01 7.67 -9.98
N SER A 138 -7.29 8.02 -8.70
CA SER A 138 -8.62 8.31 -8.19
C SER A 138 -9.36 9.44 -8.93
N TYR A 139 -8.66 10.26 -9.69
CA TYR A 139 -9.23 11.32 -10.52
C TYR A 139 -9.34 10.93 -12.01
N ILE A 140 -8.95 9.71 -12.36
CA ILE A 140 -8.91 9.23 -13.74
C ILE A 140 -10.02 8.18 -13.95
N PRO A 141 -11.00 8.41 -14.87
CA PRO A 141 -12.14 7.51 -15.03
C PRO A 141 -11.80 6.04 -15.29
N ARG A 142 -10.76 5.76 -16.07
CA ARG A 142 -10.34 4.38 -16.40
C ARG A 142 -9.91 3.56 -15.16
N TYR A 143 -9.53 4.22 -14.07
CA TYR A 143 -9.19 3.59 -12.79
C TYR A 143 -10.36 3.61 -11.77
N GLY A 144 -11.59 3.88 -12.25
CA GLY A 144 -12.77 4.01 -11.38
C GLY A 144 -12.92 5.39 -10.75
N GLY A 145 -12.05 6.33 -11.11
CA GLY A 145 -11.99 7.68 -10.57
C GLY A 145 -13.01 8.64 -11.18
N SER A 146 -12.95 9.92 -10.79
CA SER A 146 -13.77 11.00 -11.33
C SER A 146 -13.03 12.34 -11.27
N ARG A 147 -13.01 13.06 -12.39
CA ARG A 147 -12.46 14.43 -12.47
C ARG A 147 -13.42 15.48 -11.95
N ILE A 148 -14.71 15.16 -11.89
CA ILE A 148 -15.79 16.11 -11.54
C ILE A 148 -16.24 15.89 -10.09
N ARG A 149 -16.42 14.62 -9.69
CA ARG A 149 -16.85 14.25 -8.34
C ARG A 149 -15.65 13.88 -7.48
N LEU A 150 -15.00 14.91 -6.91
CA LEU A 150 -13.77 14.74 -6.13
C LEU A 150 -13.97 13.88 -4.86
N ASN A 151 -15.20 13.84 -4.32
CA ASN A 151 -15.59 13.03 -3.16
C ASN A 151 -16.43 11.82 -3.56
N LYS A 152 -16.19 11.23 -4.75
CA LYS A 152 -16.87 10.00 -5.16
C LYS A 152 -16.52 8.86 -4.19
N ASN A 153 -17.53 8.27 -3.57
CA ASN A 153 -17.37 7.26 -2.50
C ASN A 153 -16.54 6.03 -2.90
N SER A 154 -16.56 5.66 -4.18
CA SER A 154 -15.86 4.47 -4.70
C SER A 154 -14.40 4.71 -5.05
N THR A 155 -13.80 5.87 -4.75
CA THR A 155 -12.39 6.14 -5.04
C THR A 155 -11.51 5.86 -3.82
N SER A 156 -10.30 5.35 -4.08
CA SER A 156 -9.31 5.11 -3.02
C SER A 156 -8.94 6.40 -2.28
N MET A 157 -8.82 7.54 -3.00
CA MET A 157 -8.57 8.83 -2.36
C MET A 157 -9.66 9.21 -1.35
N ASN A 158 -10.94 9.02 -1.72
CA ASN A 158 -12.04 9.34 -0.80
C ASN A 158 -12.12 8.36 0.37
N PHE A 159 -11.78 7.08 0.13
CA PHE A 159 -11.65 6.09 1.18
C PHE A 159 -10.59 6.54 2.22
N PHE A 160 -9.40 6.93 1.78
CA PHE A 160 -8.34 7.39 2.71
C PHE A 160 -8.67 8.71 3.41
N LYS A 161 -9.39 9.64 2.74
CA LYS A 161 -9.91 10.83 3.41
C LYS A 161 -10.84 10.48 4.57
N LYS A 162 -11.73 9.49 4.36
CA LYS A 162 -12.63 9.01 5.43
C LYS A 162 -11.88 8.31 6.56
N LEU A 163 -10.78 7.61 6.27
CA LEU A 163 -9.94 7.05 7.35
C LEU A 163 -9.31 8.14 8.21
N ALA A 164 -8.89 9.27 7.60
CA ALA A 164 -8.41 10.42 8.36
C ALA A 164 -9.51 10.99 9.30
N ASP A 165 -10.77 11.01 8.84
CA ASP A 165 -11.90 11.37 9.69
C ASP A 165 -12.08 10.34 10.82
N CYS A 166 -11.96 9.05 10.54
CA CYS A 166 -12.08 7.98 11.55
C CYS A 166 -11.06 8.09 12.69
N VAL A 167 -9.86 8.62 12.44
CA VAL A 167 -8.85 8.86 13.50
C VAL A 167 -9.35 9.88 14.53
N ASN A 168 -10.28 10.75 14.14
CA ASN A 168 -10.84 11.81 14.96
C ASN A 168 -12.27 11.49 15.45
N TYR A 169 -12.66 10.21 15.45
CA TYR A 169 -14.02 9.76 15.74
C TYR A 169 -14.58 10.23 17.10
N GLU A 170 -13.73 10.53 18.06
CA GLU A 170 -14.11 11.04 19.40
C GLU A 170 -14.71 12.46 19.33
N HIS A 171 -14.47 13.18 18.22
CA HIS A 171 -14.92 14.54 18.01
C HIS A 171 -16.18 14.66 17.13
N TYR A 172 -16.74 13.51 16.69
CA TYR A 172 -17.95 13.49 15.87
C TYR A 172 -19.16 12.97 16.66
N ASP A 173 -20.35 13.50 16.35
CA ASP A 173 -21.60 12.95 16.86
C ASP A 173 -21.83 11.54 16.29
N LYS A 174 -22.21 10.60 17.15
CA LYS A 174 -22.38 9.17 16.87
C LYS A 174 -23.28 8.80 15.65
N PRO A 175 -24.22 9.63 15.15
CA PRO A 175 -25.01 9.31 13.96
C PRO A 175 -24.21 9.14 12.69
N PHE A 176 -23.01 9.78 12.57
CA PHE A 176 -22.18 9.76 11.39
C PHE A 176 -21.60 8.35 11.06
N PHE A 177 -21.44 7.49 12.07
CA PHE A 177 -20.88 6.14 11.91
C PHE A 177 -21.94 5.05 11.67
N LYS A 178 -23.23 5.32 11.89
CA LYS A 178 -24.29 4.31 11.70
C LYS A 178 -24.59 3.99 10.23
N GLU A 179 -24.25 4.90 9.30
CA GLU A 179 -24.55 4.75 7.88
C GLU A 179 -23.38 4.18 7.04
N ASN A 180 -22.20 4.01 7.62
CA ASN A 180 -21.02 3.52 6.94
C ASN A 180 -20.50 2.22 7.57
N LYS A 181 -21.36 1.21 7.75
CA LYS A 181 -20.89 -0.15 7.94
C LYS A 181 -20.12 -0.53 6.67
N PHE A 182 -18.86 -0.88 6.84
CA PHE A 182 -18.07 -1.55 5.85
C PHE A 182 -18.59 -3.00 5.77
N ASP A 183 -19.61 -3.23 4.91
CA ASP A 183 -20.04 -4.56 4.48
C ASP A 183 -19.13 -5.02 3.36
#